data_5ab6bfd8069517f666cece09a599c99f
#
_entry.id   5ab6bfd8069517f666cece09a599c99f
#
_cell.length_a   1.000
_cell.length_b   1.000
_cell.length_c   1.000
_cell.angle_alpha   90.00
_cell.angle_beta   90.00
_cell.angle_gamma   90.00
#
_symmetry.space_group_name_H-M   'P 1'
#
loop_
_entity.id
_entity.type
_entity.pdbx_description
1 polymer ?
#
loop_
_entity_poly.entity_id
_entity_poly.type
_entity_poly.pdbx_seq_one_letter_code
_entity_poly.pdbx_strand_id
1 'polypeptide(L)'
;MSTGPAVAGDASGARGARADPRVAQELYRTALAGDRRVVVITLLAALFVTSLVEQQTTSRAAFLWCSACAALAAVRWFLNRTPPAHETPAAAKVHRQRWLVLLFVSSAIWGAGPPLFLIDNPSADTSLTGIFLAAAGLSASLLAAWRPAVYVALLPALLPLLITLALRPLGGAVHGSAYSFLLAALAAGFLLVLERLTMAQNDSLALLLAVRFRNEDLVQQLRSQVDVADRAVQDKTRFLASAAHDLRQPMHALGMFCATLQTRLQNSPEKPLVRNIMNAIESLEESFSAMLDISRLDAGVVETTPQTFPIRDLFRRLYQQFGGDAEERELALRFRASQRVVRSDPLLLERVLANLVQNALRYTRHGGVLVAARRHPLGIGLEVWDTGVGIPPDKMDMIFREFYQIENPERDRGRGLGMGLAIVRRLCKLLDHPLEVRSRPGRGSVFCVVVPAGDADAIDAPALEADTLPPRKEGIVTVLLIDDEAAIREATRELLRPMDVDVIVAGSIEEAVRLARDAAESIDLILSDWRLRGQETGIEAISAVRAVCGDTTPAILVTGDTSSELLKLAHEGGLVVLHKPLQPRQVVRLIKHLRR
;
A
#
# COMPACT_ATOMS: atom_id res chain seq x y z
N MET A 1 32.96 18.26 25.02
CA MET A 1 32.35 19.04 26.10
C MET A 1 31.68 20.26 25.48
N SER A 2 30.40 20.19 25.23
CA SER A 2 29.58 21.31 24.77
C SER A 2 28.31 21.28 25.60
N THR A 3 28.28 22.17 26.58
CA THR A 3 27.12 22.42 27.45
C THR A 3 26.10 23.20 26.67
N GLY A 4 24.98 22.54 26.31
CA GLY A 4 23.88 23.16 25.61
C GLY A 4 23.06 24.10 26.48
N PRO A 5 22.36 25.10 25.94
CA PRO A 5 21.45 26.01 26.65
C PRO A 5 20.08 25.33 26.81
N ALA A 6 19.89 24.64 27.94
CA ALA A 6 18.71 23.75 28.11
C ALA A 6 17.62 24.30 29.07
N VAL A 7 17.62 25.55 29.50
CA VAL A 7 16.65 25.99 30.56
C VAL A 7 15.72 27.15 30.14
N ALA A 8 16.00 27.91 29.08
CA ALA A 8 15.14 29.02 28.68
C ALA A 8 14.06 28.67 27.66
N GLY A 9 14.13 27.52 27.00
CA GLY A 9 13.17 27.09 25.94
C GLY A 9 11.85 26.54 26.49
N ASP A 10 11.83 26.02 27.72
CA ASP A 10 10.72 25.23 28.26
C ASP A 10 9.46 26.06 28.61
N ALA A 11 9.64 27.26 29.19
CA ALA A 11 8.50 28.08 29.59
C ALA A 11 7.72 28.72 28.43
N SER A 12 8.39 28.98 27.32
CA SER A 12 7.74 29.52 26.10
C SER A 12 6.97 28.42 25.35
N GLY A 13 7.52 27.21 25.26
CA GLY A 13 6.89 26.05 24.69
C GLY A 13 5.61 25.62 25.43
N ALA A 14 5.64 25.60 26.76
CA ALA A 14 4.48 25.28 27.60
C ALA A 14 3.36 26.32 27.51
N ARG A 15 3.67 27.61 27.30
CA ARG A 15 2.69 28.66 27.08
C ARG A 15 1.98 28.48 25.73
N GLY A 16 2.73 28.20 24.67
CA GLY A 16 2.17 27.90 23.34
C GLY A 16 1.30 26.64 23.36
N ALA A 17 1.76 25.59 24.05
CA ALA A 17 1.00 24.34 24.19
C ALA A 17 -0.38 24.54 24.87
N ARG A 18 -0.48 25.44 25.84
CA ARG A 18 -1.75 25.74 26.53
C ARG A 18 -2.73 26.59 25.69
N ALA A 19 -2.24 27.24 24.64
CA ALA A 19 -3.10 27.98 23.73
C ALA A 19 -3.97 27.07 22.84
N ASP A 20 -3.59 25.79 22.71
CA ASP A 20 -4.43 24.81 22.00
C ASP A 20 -5.65 24.45 22.87
N PRO A 21 -6.88 24.68 22.38
CA PRO A 21 -8.12 24.38 23.12
C PRO A 21 -8.23 22.90 23.50
N ARG A 22 -7.70 21.99 22.70
CA ARG A 22 -7.71 20.54 22.95
C ARG A 22 -6.84 20.19 24.17
N VAL A 23 -5.65 20.78 24.26
CA VAL A 23 -4.75 20.63 25.40
C VAL A 23 -5.42 21.18 26.66
N ALA A 24 -5.98 22.38 26.61
CA ALA A 24 -6.67 23.00 27.75
C ALA A 24 -7.84 22.15 28.26
N GLN A 25 -8.61 21.55 27.35
CA GLN A 25 -9.72 20.68 27.69
C GLN A 25 -9.27 19.39 28.35
N GLU A 26 -8.20 18.78 27.85
CA GLU A 26 -7.68 17.51 28.37
C GLU A 26 -7.01 17.70 29.73
N LEU A 27 -6.31 18.82 29.94
CA LEU A 27 -5.78 19.20 31.26
C LEU A 27 -6.91 19.35 32.29
N TYR A 28 -8.01 19.99 31.93
CA TYR A 28 -9.19 20.10 32.78
C TYR A 28 -9.81 18.73 33.11
N ARG A 29 -9.98 17.85 32.13
CA ARG A 29 -10.50 16.48 32.33
C ARG A 29 -9.61 15.67 33.25
N THR A 30 -8.29 15.77 33.11
CA THR A 30 -7.31 15.09 33.94
C THR A 30 -7.39 15.56 35.38
N ALA A 31 -7.52 16.88 35.63
CA ALA A 31 -7.70 17.43 36.95
C ALA A 31 -9.03 17.00 37.60
N LEU A 32 -10.11 16.96 36.84
CA LEU A 32 -11.41 16.47 37.30
C LEU A 32 -11.37 14.99 37.70
N ALA A 33 -10.64 14.16 36.93
CA ALA A 33 -10.42 12.76 37.26
C ALA A 33 -9.58 12.63 38.57
N GLY A 34 -8.62 13.52 38.77
CA GLY A 34 -7.83 13.60 40.00
C GLY A 34 -8.68 13.99 41.23
N ASP A 35 -9.67 14.83 41.07
CA ASP A 35 -10.54 15.33 42.13
C ASP A 35 -11.24 14.22 42.95
N ARG A 36 -11.65 13.14 42.29
CA ARG A 36 -12.24 11.97 42.96
C ARG A 36 -11.29 11.35 43.98
N ARG A 37 -9.99 11.30 43.66
CA ARG A 37 -8.95 10.77 44.58
C ARG A 37 -8.69 11.76 45.72
N VAL A 38 -8.75 13.07 45.45
CA VAL A 38 -8.64 14.12 46.46
C VAL A 38 -9.77 13.98 47.48
N VAL A 39 -11.01 13.73 47.05
CA VAL A 39 -12.14 13.50 47.95
C VAL A 39 -11.87 12.35 48.93
N VAL A 40 -11.36 11.22 48.43
CA VAL A 40 -11.04 10.06 49.28
C VAL A 40 -9.91 10.40 50.29
N ILE A 41 -8.88 11.05 49.82
CA ILE A 41 -7.72 11.46 50.69
C ILE A 41 -8.20 12.39 51.77
N THR A 42 -9.02 13.40 51.42
CA THR A 42 -9.55 14.39 52.40
C THR A 42 -10.42 13.70 53.48
N LEU A 43 -11.25 12.72 53.06
CA LEU A 43 -12.08 11.95 54.00
C LEU A 43 -11.23 11.11 54.96
N LEU A 44 -10.24 10.37 54.45
CA LEU A 44 -9.36 9.55 55.27
C LEU A 44 -8.54 10.42 56.25
N ALA A 45 -8.03 11.54 55.76
CA ALA A 45 -7.30 12.48 56.61
C ALA A 45 -8.20 13.14 57.67
N ALA A 46 -9.47 13.48 57.34
CA ALA A 46 -10.42 14.04 58.30
C ALA A 46 -10.78 13.04 59.40
N LEU A 47 -10.99 11.78 59.06
CA LEU A 47 -11.23 10.71 60.02
C LEU A 47 -10.02 10.53 60.97
N PHE A 48 -8.81 10.58 60.40
CA PHE A 48 -7.58 10.41 61.17
C PHE A 48 -7.35 11.59 62.12
N VAL A 49 -7.55 12.84 61.65
CA VAL A 49 -7.48 14.04 62.49
C VAL A 49 -8.48 13.98 63.64
N THR A 50 -9.74 13.57 63.34
CA THR A 50 -10.79 13.45 64.35
C THR A 50 -10.42 12.43 65.42
N SER A 51 -9.90 11.26 65.03
CA SER A 51 -9.46 10.21 65.94
C SER A 51 -8.27 10.70 66.83
N LEU A 52 -7.34 11.46 66.25
CA LEU A 52 -6.18 12.00 67.00
C LEU A 52 -6.60 13.08 68.02
N VAL A 53 -7.55 13.95 67.66
CA VAL A 53 -8.09 15.01 68.51
C VAL A 53 -8.92 14.40 69.65
N GLU A 54 -9.70 13.36 69.38
CA GLU A 54 -10.53 12.68 70.40
C GLU A 54 -9.69 12.00 71.49
N GLN A 55 -8.52 11.48 71.14
CA GLN A 55 -7.57 10.91 72.11
C GLN A 55 -7.05 11.95 73.13
N GLN A 56 -7.12 13.23 72.77
CA GLN A 56 -6.55 14.31 73.61
C GLN A 56 -7.63 15.18 74.29
N THR A 57 -8.79 15.34 73.60
CA THR A 57 -9.89 16.17 74.11
C THR A 57 -11.22 15.63 73.63
N THR A 58 -12.23 15.48 74.45
CA THR A 58 -13.61 15.15 74.09
C THR A 58 -14.28 16.34 73.45
N SER A 59 -13.96 16.62 72.16
CA SER A 59 -14.45 17.80 71.45
C SER A 59 -15.54 17.46 70.47
N ARG A 60 -16.79 17.86 70.73
CA ARG A 60 -17.89 17.79 69.77
C ARG A 60 -17.58 18.55 68.45
N ALA A 61 -16.69 19.54 68.52
CA ALA A 61 -16.28 20.30 67.34
C ALA A 61 -15.55 19.45 66.27
N ALA A 62 -14.76 18.44 66.69
CA ALA A 62 -14.07 17.54 65.80
C ALA A 62 -15.05 16.67 64.96
N PHE A 63 -16.10 16.14 65.60
CA PHE A 63 -17.14 15.38 64.93
C PHE A 63 -17.95 16.23 63.97
N LEU A 64 -18.30 17.47 64.34
CA LEU A 64 -19.02 18.40 63.47
C LEU A 64 -18.20 18.77 62.24
N TRP A 65 -16.92 19.04 62.43
CA TRP A 65 -15.99 19.35 61.33
C TRP A 65 -15.79 18.14 60.39
N CYS A 66 -15.58 16.94 60.94
CA CYS A 66 -15.47 15.72 60.14
C CYS A 66 -16.76 15.45 59.33
N SER A 67 -17.92 15.61 59.98
CA SER A 67 -19.23 15.47 59.31
C SER A 67 -19.44 16.47 58.17
N ALA A 68 -18.98 17.71 58.35
CA ALA A 68 -19.02 18.73 57.31
C ALA A 68 -18.08 18.39 56.14
N CYS A 69 -16.86 17.91 56.43
CA CYS A 69 -15.95 17.40 55.43
C CYS A 69 -16.57 16.23 54.63
N ALA A 70 -17.19 15.27 55.33
CA ALA A 70 -17.81 14.10 54.72
C ALA A 70 -19.02 14.49 53.84
N ALA A 71 -19.86 15.41 54.31
CA ALA A 71 -21.02 15.88 53.53
C ALA A 71 -20.60 16.56 52.22
N LEU A 72 -19.59 17.43 52.27
CA LEU A 72 -19.07 18.11 51.07
C LEU A 72 -18.34 17.14 50.14
N ALA A 73 -17.61 16.20 50.68
CA ALA A 73 -16.97 15.14 49.92
C ALA A 73 -18.01 14.32 49.14
N ALA A 74 -19.11 13.95 49.78
CA ALA A 74 -20.22 13.26 49.12
C ALA A 74 -20.87 14.09 47.98
N VAL A 75 -21.10 15.38 48.25
CA VAL A 75 -21.64 16.31 47.21
C VAL A 75 -20.67 16.42 46.02
N ARG A 76 -19.36 16.61 46.29
CA ARG A 76 -18.35 16.66 45.22
C ARG A 76 -18.27 15.37 44.45
N TRP A 77 -18.26 14.23 45.14
CA TRP A 77 -18.26 12.90 44.49
C TRP A 77 -19.46 12.71 43.58
N PHE A 78 -20.65 13.04 44.04
CA PHE A 78 -21.89 12.87 43.29
C PHE A 78 -21.94 13.77 42.05
N LEU A 79 -21.61 15.07 42.22
CA LEU A 79 -21.65 16.05 41.13
C LEU A 79 -20.57 15.82 40.06
N ASN A 80 -19.43 15.23 40.44
CA ASN A 80 -18.34 14.92 39.50
C ASN A 80 -18.38 13.48 38.97
N ARG A 81 -19.48 12.73 39.21
CA ARG A 81 -19.59 11.32 38.80
C ARG A 81 -19.71 11.14 37.30
N THR A 82 -20.30 12.05 36.61
CA THR A 82 -20.47 12.05 35.17
C THR A 82 -19.81 13.28 34.56
N PRO A 83 -18.60 13.17 33.99
CA PRO A 83 -18.09 14.29 33.20
C PRO A 83 -18.99 14.43 31.96
N PRO A 84 -19.42 15.64 31.61
CA PRO A 84 -20.26 15.89 30.45
C PRO A 84 -19.48 15.57 29.18
N ALA A 85 -19.88 14.52 28.48
CA ALA A 85 -19.21 14.05 27.27
C ALA A 85 -19.50 14.94 26.03
N HIS A 86 -20.64 15.67 26.04
CA HIS A 86 -21.12 16.46 24.90
C HIS A 86 -21.76 17.79 25.33
N GLU A 87 -21.05 18.62 26.12
CA GLU A 87 -21.60 19.93 26.52
C GLU A 87 -21.25 21.02 25.52
N THR A 88 -22.24 21.94 25.36
CA THR A 88 -21.98 23.23 24.71
C THR A 88 -20.89 23.99 25.48
N PRO A 89 -20.09 24.86 24.83
CA PRO A 89 -19.04 25.64 25.50
C PRO A 89 -19.54 26.43 26.73
N ALA A 90 -20.80 26.86 26.72
CA ALA A 90 -21.45 27.54 27.83
C ALA A 90 -21.68 26.61 29.03
N ALA A 91 -22.20 25.41 28.81
CA ALA A 91 -22.42 24.42 29.86
C ALA A 91 -21.09 23.96 30.51
N ALA A 92 -20.05 23.75 29.71
CA ALA A 92 -18.72 23.45 30.21
C ALA A 92 -18.11 24.56 31.08
N LYS A 93 -18.40 25.83 30.78
CA LYS A 93 -17.98 26.97 31.61
C LYS A 93 -18.70 26.97 32.95
N VAL A 94 -20.00 26.74 32.95
CA VAL A 94 -20.81 26.67 34.19
C VAL A 94 -20.35 25.48 35.05
N HIS A 95 -20.11 24.34 34.47
CA HIS A 95 -19.59 23.15 35.18
C HIS A 95 -18.21 23.43 35.85
N ARG A 96 -17.30 24.06 35.13
CA ARG A 96 -15.99 24.47 35.67
C ARG A 96 -16.12 25.42 36.85
N GLN A 97 -17.01 26.42 36.78
CA GLN A 97 -17.25 27.39 37.85
C GLN A 97 -17.84 26.71 39.09
N ARG A 98 -18.85 25.84 38.90
CA ARG A 98 -19.45 25.07 40.02
C ARG A 98 -18.44 24.19 40.70
N TRP A 99 -17.59 23.49 39.96
CA TRP A 99 -16.54 22.65 40.50
C TRP A 99 -15.53 23.47 41.32
N LEU A 100 -15.05 24.62 40.83
CA LEU A 100 -14.14 25.50 41.56
C LEU A 100 -14.76 26.02 42.85
N VAL A 101 -16.03 26.40 42.84
CA VAL A 101 -16.74 26.86 44.06
C VAL A 101 -16.83 25.74 45.08
N LEU A 102 -17.19 24.54 44.68
CA LEU A 102 -17.25 23.38 45.59
C LEU A 102 -15.89 23.00 46.12
N LEU A 103 -14.84 23.08 45.30
CA LEU A 103 -13.47 22.83 45.67
C LEU A 103 -13.00 23.87 46.71
N PHE A 104 -13.32 25.16 46.49
CA PHE A 104 -13.00 26.25 47.43
C PHE A 104 -13.67 26.05 48.80
N VAL A 105 -14.99 25.79 48.79
CA VAL A 105 -15.74 25.58 50.03
C VAL A 105 -15.23 24.38 50.82
N SER A 106 -14.98 23.27 50.09
CA SER A 106 -14.41 22.06 50.71
C SER A 106 -13.02 22.32 51.32
N SER A 107 -12.17 23.07 50.62
CA SER A 107 -10.83 23.41 51.08
C SER A 107 -10.86 24.41 52.23
N ALA A 108 -11.81 25.33 52.28
CA ALA A 108 -11.99 26.28 53.38
C ALA A 108 -12.46 25.58 54.67
N ILE A 109 -13.39 24.62 54.57
CA ILE A 109 -13.81 23.80 55.71
C ILE A 109 -12.65 22.95 56.22
N TRP A 110 -11.86 22.35 55.33
CA TRP A 110 -10.64 21.63 55.70
C TRP A 110 -9.67 22.56 56.41
N GLY A 111 -9.41 23.76 55.90
CA GLY A 111 -8.53 24.76 56.49
C GLY A 111 -9.01 25.34 57.82
N ALA A 112 -10.28 25.19 58.19
CA ALA A 112 -10.79 25.57 59.49
C ALA A 112 -10.35 24.62 60.62
N GLY A 113 -9.85 23.42 60.31
CA GLY A 113 -9.38 22.43 61.30
C GLY A 113 -8.21 22.92 62.17
N PRO A 114 -7.11 23.45 61.61
CA PRO A 114 -5.97 23.90 62.40
C PRO A 114 -6.32 24.94 63.51
N PRO A 115 -7.07 26.01 63.22
CA PRO A 115 -7.48 26.96 64.30
C PRO A 115 -8.33 26.32 65.38
N LEU A 116 -9.05 25.24 65.06
CA LEU A 116 -9.96 24.57 66.01
C LEU A 116 -9.24 23.52 66.87
N PHE A 117 -8.16 22.88 66.36
CA PHE A 117 -7.61 21.65 66.96
C PHE A 117 -6.14 21.76 67.36
N LEU A 118 -5.39 22.80 66.97
CA LEU A 118 -4.05 23.01 67.43
C LEU A 118 -4.09 23.39 68.96
N ILE A 119 -3.56 22.48 69.77
CA ILE A 119 -3.53 22.57 71.22
C ILE A 119 -2.09 22.89 71.65
N ASP A 120 -1.85 23.50 72.84
CA ASP A 120 -0.50 23.77 73.31
C ASP A 120 0.30 22.49 73.71
N ASN A 121 0.34 21.55 72.79
CA ASN A 121 1.09 20.31 72.92
C ASN A 121 2.00 20.13 71.67
N PRO A 122 3.33 20.27 71.77
CA PRO A 122 4.26 20.27 70.67
C PRO A 122 4.20 18.98 69.82
N SER A 123 3.99 17.81 70.41
CA SER A 123 3.94 16.55 69.69
C SER A 123 2.64 16.40 68.87
N ALA A 124 1.51 16.80 69.44
CA ALA A 124 0.22 16.80 68.78
C ALA A 124 0.17 17.83 67.66
N ASP A 125 0.65 19.01 67.86
CA ASP A 125 0.69 20.10 66.88
C ASP A 125 1.59 19.75 65.69
N THR A 126 2.72 19.06 65.90
CA THR A 126 3.58 18.56 64.86
C THR A 126 2.85 17.54 63.99
N SER A 127 2.20 16.57 64.67
CA SER A 127 1.46 15.51 63.97
C SER A 127 0.32 16.07 63.15
N LEU A 128 -0.50 16.96 63.73
CA LEU A 128 -1.61 17.62 63.03
C LEU A 128 -1.12 18.46 61.84
N THR A 129 -0.08 19.30 62.06
CA THR A 129 0.52 20.08 60.97
C THR A 129 1.00 19.19 59.83
N GLY A 130 1.70 18.08 60.16
CA GLY A 130 2.16 17.11 59.17
C GLY A 130 1.02 16.50 58.35
N ILE A 131 -0.11 16.14 58.97
CA ILE A 131 -1.27 15.58 58.27
C ILE A 131 -1.91 16.62 57.33
N PHE A 132 -2.08 17.86 57.80
CA PHE A 132 -2.64 18.93 56.94
C PHE A 132 -1.73 19.23 55.76
N LEU A 133 -0.41 19.26 55.94
CA LEU A 133 0.53 19.45 54.84
C LEU A 133 0.56 18.26 53.89
N ALA A 134 0.57 17.05 54.39
CA ALA A 134 0.57 15.83 53.57
C ALA A 134 -0.71 15.72 52.70
N ALA A 135 -1.88 15.96 53.30
CA ALA A 135 -3.15 15.94 52.57
C ALA A 135 -3.22 17.03 51.49
N ALA A 136 -2.72 18.25 51.83
CA ALA A 136 -2.64 19.35 50.85
C ALA A 136 -1.66 19.03 49.72
N GLY A 137 -0.49 18.46 50.01
CA GLY A 137 0.49 18.05 49.01
C GLY A 137 -0.02 17.00 48.03
N LEU A 138 -0.69 16.00 48.59
CA LEU A 138 -1.30 14.94 47.76
C LEU A 138 -2.44 15.49 46.87
N SER A 139 -3.26 16.36 47.45
CA SER A 139 -4.36 17.02 46.73
C SER A 139 -3.83 17.90 45.59
N ALA A 140 -2.79 18.69 45.87
CA ALA A 140 -2.16 19.56 44.88
C ALA A 140 -1.54 18.77 43.73
N SER A 141 -0.87 17.66 44.00
CA SER A 141 -0.28 16.79 42.96
C SER A 141 -1.36 16.19 42.05
N LEU A 142 -2.49 15.74 42.62
CA LEU A 142 -3.61 15.20 41.86
C LEU A 142 -4.37 16.23 41.01
N LEU A 143 -4.37 17.50 41.43
CA LEU A 143 -5.00 18.62 40.73
C LEU A 143 -4.00 19.39 39.85
N ALA A 144 -2.71 19.00 39.82
CA ALA A 144 -1.63 19.71 39.12
C ALA A 144 -1.89 19.91 37.61
N ALA A 145 -2.71 19.05 37.02
CA ALA A 145 -3.10 19.16 35.60
C ALA A 145 -3.81 20.50 35.29
N TRP A 146 -4.47 21.16 36.25
CA TRP A 146 -5.17 22.42 36.01
C TRP A 146 -4.89 23.44 37.10
N ARG A 147 -4.05 24.44 36.79
CA ARG A 147 -3.55 25.46 37.75
C ARG A 147 -4.63 26.13 38.60
N PRO A 148 -5.78 26.58 38.07
CA PRO A 148 -6.82 27.19 38.89
C PRO A 148 -7.30 26.29 40.04
N ALA A 149 -7.43 24.98 39.78
CA ALA A 149 -7.85 24.03 40.81
C ALA A 149 -6.82 23.91 41.93
N VAL A 150 -5.52 23.95 41.62
CA VAL A 150 -4.44 23.90 42.62
C VAL A 150 -4.52 25.10 43.59
N TYR A 151 -4.63 26.32 43.05
CA TYR A 151 -4.71 27.52 43.92
C TYR A 151 -5.99 27.55 44.74
N VAL A 152 -7.12 27.18 44.13
CA VAL A 152 -8.43 27.14 44.81
C VAL A 152 -8.46 26.08 45.91
N ALA A 153 -7.69 25.00 45.77
CA ALA A 153 -7.58 23.95 46.78
C ALA A 153 -6.59 24.33 47.90
N LEU A 154 -5.41 24.85 47.53
CA LEU A 154 -4.30 25.05 48.49
C LEU A 154 -4.47 26.29 49.38
N LEU A 155 -4.86 27.44 48.81
CA LEU A 155 -4.93 28.68 49.54
C LEU A 155 -5.91 28.60 50.72
N PRO A 156 -7.18 28.20 50.57
CA PRO A 156 -8.09 28.09 51.70
C PRO A 156 -7.75 26.97 52.67
N ALA A 157 -7.05 25.93 52.24
CA ALA A 157 -6.67 24.81 53.08
C ALA A 157 -5.48 25.11 54.00
N LEU A 158 -4.47 25.86 53.52
CA LEU A 158 -3.19 26.05 54.23
C LEU A 158 -3.04 27.45 54.83
N LEU A 159 -3.69 28.49 54.30
CA LEU A 159 -3.58 29.84 54.82
C LEU A 159 -4.04 29.95 56.29
N PRO A 160 -5.16 29.33 56.74
CA PRO A 160 -5.55 29.34 58.14
C PRO A 160 -4.52 28.64 59.05
N LEU A 161 -3.90 27.54 58.59
CA LEU A 161 -2.83 26.86 59.29
C LEU A 161 -1.63 27.81 59.52
N LEU A 162 -1.16 28.46 58.45
CA LEU A 162 -0.04 29.40 58.53
C LEU A 162 -0.34 30.58 59.47
N ILE A 163 -1.54 31.17 59.37
CA ILE A 163 -1.98 32.26 60.22
C ILE A 163 -2.02 31.82 61.70
N THR A 164 -2.58 30.64 61.98
CA THR A 164 -2.66 30.11 63.34
C THR A 164 -1.28 29.90 63.95
N LEU A 165 -0.38 29.27 63.19
CA LEU A 165 1.00 29.06 63.67
C LEU A 165 1.79 30.36 63.85
N ALA A 166 1.57 31.36 63.00
CA ALA A 166 2.25 32.68 63.08
C ALA A 166 1.71 33.57 64.17
N LEU A 167 0.42 33.55 64.52
CA LEU A 167 -0.21 34.40 65.51
C LEU A 167 -0.12 33.81 66.92
N ARG A 168 0.08 32.54 67.08
CA ARG A 168 0.15 31.84 68.39
C ARG A 168 1.18 32.38 69.34
N PRO A 169 2.43 32.75 68.98
CA PRO A 169 3.43 33.35 69.86
C PRO A 169 3.01 34.69 70.47
N LEU A 170 2.08 35.41 69.80
CA LEU A 170 1.59 36.72 70.24
C LEU A 170 0.57 36.64 71.41
N GLY A 171 0.00 35.45 71.65
CA GLY A 171 -1.04 35.19 72.66
C GLY A 171 -0.49 34.87 74.09
N GLY A 172 0.81 35.01 74.34
CA GLY A 172 1.37 34.90 75.68
C GLY A 172 1.79 33.49 76.15
N ALA A 173 1.84 32.51 75.30
CA ALA A 173 2.34 31.15 75.57
C ALA A 173 3.87 31.15 75.70
N VAL A 174 4.40 31.09 76.90
CA VAL A 174 5.83 31.32 77.21
C VAL A 174 6.78 30.23 76.72
N HIS A 175 6.28 29.01 76.39
CA HIS A 175 7.13 27.85 76.02
C HIS A 175 7.03 27.40 74.59
N GLY A 176 6.32 28.10 73.68
CA GLY A 176 6.05 27.62 72.33
C GLY A 176 6.43 28.54 71.18
N SER A 177 6.93 29.77 71.44
CA SER A 177 7.06 30.78 70.38
C SER A 177 8.06 30.43 69.28
N ALA A 178 9.24 29.97 69.62
CA ALA A 178 10.28 29.58 68.67
C ALA A 178 9.85 28.32 67.83
N TYR A 179 9.17 27.38 68.47
CA TYR A 179 8.70 26.16 67.84
C TYR A 179 7.56 26.43 66.83
N SER A 180 6.58 27.27 67.20
CA SER A 180 5.50 27.68 66.34
C SER A 180 6.01 28.45 65.12
N PHE A 181 7.00 29.32 65.28
CA PHE A 181 7.65 30.00 64.16
C PHE A 181 8.40 29.02 63.22
N LEU A 182 9.09 28.02 63.80
CA LEU A 182 9.78 27.00 63.05
C LEU A 182 8.77 26.18 62.17
N LEU A 183 7.67 25.74 62.77
CA LEU A 183 6.60 25.03 62.03
C LEU A 183 5.98 25.91 60.96
N ALA A 184 5.72 27.18 61.21
CA ALA A 184 5.21 28.12 60.23
C ALA A 184 6.20 28.29 59.05
N ALA A 185 7.48 28.44 59.34
CA ALA A 185 8.54 28.56 58.34
C ALA A 185 8.65 27.27 57.48
N LEU A 186 8.59 26.09 58.11
CA LEU A 186 8.60 24.80 57.40
C LEU A 186 7.36 24.64 56.54
N ALA A 187 6.18 25.00 57.04
CA ALA A 187 4.92 24.95 56.28
C ALA A 187 4.93 25.90 55.07
N ALA A 188 5.46 27.12 55.25
CA ALA A 188 5.63 28.09 54.17
C ALA A 188 6.64 27.61 53.11
N GLY A 189 7.79 27.06 53.58
CA GLY A 189 8.78 26.44 52.68
C GLY A 189 8.19 25.27 51.87
N PHE A 190 7.43 24.40 52.53
CA PHE A 190 6.71 23.31 51.86
C PHE A 190 5.74 23.83 50.81
N LEU A 191 4.97 24.87 51.10
CA LEU A 191 4.04 25.45 50.16
C LEU A 191 4.74 25.98 48.89
N LEU A 192 5.90 26.66 49.07
CA LEU A 192 6.69 27.15 47.95
C LEU A 192 7.23 25.99 47.05
N VAL A 193 7.75 24.95 47.68
CA VAL A 193 8.23 23.76 46.96
C VAL A 193 7.08 23.09 46.24
N LEU A 194 5.93 22.94 46.91
CA LEU A 194 4.74 22.33 46.34
C LEU A 194 4.19 23.11 45.12
N GLU A 195 4.18 24.44 45.22
CA GLU A 195 3.81 25.30 44.10
C GLU A 195 4.73 25.07 42.89
N ARG A 196 6.04 25.10 43.10
CA ARG A 196 7.01 24.86 42.02
C ARG A 196 6.85 23.50 41.38
N LEU A 197 6.68 22.46 42.19
CA LEU A 197 6.52 21.09 41.73
C LEU A 197 5.23 20.94 40.88
N THR A 198 4.10 21.46 41.37
CA THR A 198 2.83 21.39 40.66
C THR A 198 2.83 22.19 39.36
N MET A 199 3.53 23.34 39.34
CA MET A 199 3.73 24.11 38.11
C MET A 199 4.56 23.33 37.08
N ALA A 200 5.67 22.71 37.50
CA ALA A 200 6.50 21.89 36.62
C ALA A 200 5.73 20.67 36.06
N GLN A 201 4.94 20.00 36.91
CA GLN A 201 4.06 18.90 36.46
C GLN A 201 3.03 19.36 35.41
N ASN A 202 2.39 20.51 35.65
CA ASN A 202 1.42 21.06 34.69
C ASN A 202 2.08 21.43 33.36
N ASP A 203 3.30 22.03 33.39
CA ASP A 203 4.02 22.38 32.16
C ASP A 203 4.44 21.15 31.38
N SER A 204 4.96 20.13 32.04
CA SER A 204 5.33 18.86 31.42
C SER A 204 4.13 18.15 30.80
N LEU A 205 3.00 18.10 31.51
CA LEU A 205 1.78 17.49 31.02
C LEU A 205 1.20 18.24 29.82
N ALA A 206 1.20 19.57 29.85
CA ALA A 206 0.75 20.41 28.73
C ALA A 206 1.60 20.18 27.47
N LEU A 207 2.93 20.08 27.64
CA LEU A 207 3.84 19.81 26.53
C LEU A 207 3.62 18.41 25.93
N LEU A 208 3.50 17.39 26.79
CA LEU A 208 3.24 16.02 26.34
C LEU A 208 1.94 15.93 25.54
N LEU A 209 0.86 16.55 26.00
CA LEU A 209 -0.41 16.58 25.30
C LEU A 209 -0.32 17.33 23.97
N ALA A 210 0.38 18.46 23.93
CA ALA A 210 0.59 19.21 22.70
C ALA A 210 1.38 18.42 21.64
N VAL A 211 2.45 17.74 22.05
CA VAL A 211 3.23 16.86 21.17
C VAL A 211 2.37 15.71 20.66
N ARG A 212 1.57 15.09 21.54
CA ARG A 212 0.67 14.00 21.16
C ARG A 212 -0.34 14.45 20.10
N PHE A 213 -1.06 15.55 20.31
CA PHE A 213 -2.04 16.04 19.34
C PHE A 213 -1.38 16.45 18.02
N ARG A 214 -0.19 17.07 18.07
CA ARG A 214 0.57 17.40 16.88
C ARG A 214 0.97 16.16 16.08
N ASN A 215 1.39 15.09 16.75
CA ASN A 215 1.70 13.83 16.10
C ASN A 215 0.45 13.20 15.48
N GLU A 216 -0.69 13.22 16.16
CA GLU A 216 -1.97 12.74 15.63
C GLU A 216 -2.36 13.50 14.35
N ASP A 217 -2.26 14.84 14.36
CA ASP A 217 -2.52 15.70 13.19
C ASP A 217 -1.55 15.41 12.03
N LEU A 218 -0.24 15.25 12.30
CA LEU A 218 0.76 14.92 11.29
C LEU A 218 0.53 13.54 10.66
N VAL A 219 0.17 12.53 11.47
CA VAL A 219 -0.17 11.20 10.97
C VAL A 219 -1.40 11.25 10.06
N GLN A 220 -2.41 12.04 10.44
CA GLN A 220 -3.62 12.20 9.62
C GLN A 220 -3.32 12.92 8.30
N GLN A 221 -2.50 13.97 8.33
CA GLN A 221 -2.05 14.67 7.12
C GLN A 221 -1.25 13.74 6.20
N LEU A 222 -0.31 12.98 6.76
CA LEU A 222 0.49 12.04 6.00
C LEU A 222 -0.39 10.97 5.32
N ARG A 223 -1.37 10.40 6.04
CA ARG A 223 -2.31 9.44 5.48
C ARG A 223 -3.11 10.03 4.31
N SER A 224 -3.61 11.25 4.47
CA SER A 224 -4.36 11.91 3.40
C SER A 224 -3.49 12.19 2.16
N GLN A 225 -2.21 12.53 2.33
CA GLN A 225 -1.27 12.70 1.22
C GLN A 225 -0.95 11.39 0.50
N VAL A 226 -0.77 10.30 1.26
CA VAL A 226 -0.58 8.95 0.69
C VAL A 226 -1.81 8.54 -0.13
N ASP A 227 -3.03 8.70 0.41
CA ASP A 227 -4.26 8.38 -0.30
C ASP A 227 -4.42 9.17 -1.61
N VAL A 228 -4.04 10.45 -1.61
CA VAL A 228 -4.07 11.29 -2.83
C VAL A 228 -3.04 10.81 -3.85
N ALA A 229 -1.82 10.49 -3.40
CA ALA A 229 -0.77 9.97 -4.28
C ALA A 229 -1.15 8.62 -4.90
N ASP A 230 -1.70 7.70 -4.10
CA ASP A 230 -2.14 6.38 -4.58
C ASP A 230 -3.27 6.49 -5.61
N ARG A 231 -4.25 7.35 -5.37
CA ARG A 231 -5.31 7.63 -6.36
C ARG A 231 -4.74 8.19 -7.66
N ALA A 232 -3.82 9.14 -7.58
CA ALA A 232 -3.19 9.71 -8.78
C ALA A 232 -2.42 8.66 -9.59
N VAL A 233 -1.74 7.72 -8.93
CA VAL A 233 -1.06 6.58 -9.58
C VAL A 233 -2.08 5.65 -10.24
N GLN A 234 -3.16 5.30 -9.54
CA GLN A 234 -4.21 4.43 -10.08
C GLN A 234 -4.92 5.07 -11.30
N ASP A 235 -5.26 6.37 -11.21
CA ASP A 235 -5.91 7.10 -12.31
C ASP A 235 -5.00 7.19 -13.52
N LYS A 236 -3.70 7.46 -13.32
CA LYS A 236 -2.70 7.45 -14.40
C LYS A 236 -2.62 6.08 -15.06
N THR A 237 -2.59 5.00 -14.27
CA THR A 237 -2.49 3.62 -14.78
C THR A 237 -3.75 3.24 -15.58
N ARG A 238 -4.94 3.58 -15.05
CA ARG A 238 -6.22 3.34 -15.74
C ARG A 238 -6.32 4.12 -17.05
N PHE A 239 -5.93 5.40 -17.04
CA PHE A 239 -5.91 6.24 -18.24
C PHE A 239 -4.98 5.66 -19.31
N LEU A 240 -3.75 5.27 -18.95
CA LEU A 240 -2.81 4.67 -19.88
C LEU A 240 -3.31 3.33 -20.43
N ALA A 241 -3.94 2.50 -19.60
CA ALA A 241 -4.51 1.22 -20.03
C ALA A 241 -5.65 1.40 -21.05
N SER A 242 -6.55 2.36 -20.80
CA SER A 242 -7.65 2.69 -21.74
C SER A 242 -7.09 3.26 -23.05
N ALA A 243 -6.23 4.28 -22.97
CA ALA A 243 -5.66 4.92 -24.15
C ALA A 243 -4.89 3.95 -25.04
N ALA A 244 -4.20 2.97 -24.45
CA ALA A 244 -3.47 2.01 -25.23
C ALA A 244 -4.39 0.95 -25.89
N HIS A 245 -5.48 0.58 -25.25
CA HIS A 245 -6.49 -0.25 -25.89
C HIS A 245 -7.06 0.48 -27.12
N ASP A 246 -7.44 1.74 -26.93
CA ASP A 246 -8.06 2.55 -27.97
C ASP A 246 -7.10 2.87 -29.15
N LEU A 247 -5.78 2.90 -28.88
CA LEU A 247 -4.76 3.04 -29.92
C LEU A 247 -4.40 1.71 -30.59
N ARG A 248 -4.45 0.57 -29.86
CA ARG A 248 -4.14 -0.74 -30.43
C ARG A 248 -5.13 -1.17 -31.50
N GLN A 249 -6.42 -0.85 -31.32
CA GLN A 249 -7.46 -1.21 -32.28
C GLN A 249 -7.21 -0.65 -33.67
N PRO A 250 -7.07 0.68 -33.88
CA PRO A 250 -6.82 1.22 -35.22
C PRO A 250 -5.47 0.78 -35.79
N MET A 251 -4.44 0.56 -34.96
CA MET A 251 -3.15 0.06 -35.42
C MET A 251 -3.24 -1.38 -35.94
N HIS A 252 -3.99 -2.23 -35.21
CA HIS A 252 -4.25 -3.60 -35.64
C HIS A 252 -4.99 -3.64 -37.01
N ALA A 253 -6.02 -2.81 -37.18
CA ALA A 253 -6.72 -2.68 -38.47
C ALA A 253 -5.78 -2.21 -39.57
N LEU A 254 -4.91 -1.22 -39.33
CA LEU A 254 -3.90 -0.75 -40.30
C LEU A 254 -2.91 -1.86 -40.65
N GLY A 255 -2.46 -2.67 -39.68
CA GLY A 255 -1.58 -3.82 -39.91
C GLY A 255 -2.22 -4.85 -40.89
N MET A 256 -3.50 -5.16 -40.67
CA MET A 256 -4.25 -6.08 -41.51
C MET A 256 -4.44 -5.54 -42.94
N PHE A 257 -4.78 -4.24 -43.08
CA PHE A 257 -4.89 -3.62 -44.43
C PHE A 257 -3.54 -3.61 -45.14
N CYS A 258 -2.44 -3.31 -44.47
CA CYS A 258 -1.09 -3.37 -45.05
C CYS A 258 -0.70 -4.80 -45.45
N ALA A 259 -1.06 -5.81 -44.67
CA ALA A 259 -0.84 -7.21 -45.01
C ALA A 259 -1.62 -7.61 -46.29
N THR A 260 -2.86 -7.15 -46.39
CA THR A 260 -3.69 -7.37 -47.59
C THR A 260 -3.06 -6.68 -48.82
N LEU A 261 -2.59 -5.43 -48.65
CA LEU A 261 -1.88 -4.71 -49.70
C LEU A 261 -0.59 -5.44 -50.13
N GLN A 262 0.19 -5.95 -49.17
CA GLN A 262 1.41 -6.70 -49.43
C GLN A 262 1.14 -7.96 -50.27
N THR A 263 0.02 -8.65 -50.01
CA THR A 263 -0.40 -9.83 -50.77
C THR A 263 -0.80 -9.45 -52.20
N ARG A 264 -1.52 -8.34 -52.38
CA ARG A 264 -1.95 -7.85 -53.72
C ARG A 264 -0.79 -7.27 -54.56
N LEU A 265 0.21 -6.68 -53.90
CA LEU A 265 1.34 -5.99 -54.55
C LEU A 265 2.62 -6.85 -54.62
N GLN A 266 2.51 -8.19 -54.69
CA GLN A 266 3.68 -9.08 -54.63
C GLN A 266 4.75 -8.80 -55.67
N ASN A 267 4.36 -8.33 -56.88
CA ASN A 267 5.24 -8.03 -58.01
C ASN A 267 5.31 -6.52 -58.33
N SER A 268 4.84 -5.65 -57.43
CA SER A 268 4.78 -4.22 -57.64
C SER A 268 6.02 -3.49 -57.05
N PRO A 269 6.49 -2.38 -57.65
CA PRO A 269 7.58 -1.55 -57.10
C PRO A 269 7.21 -0.91 -55.77
N GLU A 270 5.94 -0.85 -55.35
CA GLU A 270 5.45 -0.30 -54.08
C GLU A 270 5.59 -1.26 -52.88
N LYS A 271 5.90 -2.54 -53.13
CA LYS A 271 6.07 -3.56 -52.07
C LYS A 271 7.02 -3.15 -50.95
N PRO A 272 8.18 -2.48 -51.22
CA PRO A 272 9.05 -1.99 -50.15
C PRO A 272 8.39 -0.91 -49.28
N LEU A 273 7.55 -0.05 -49.87
CA LEU A 273 6.82 1.00 -49.13
C LEU A 273 5.81 0.39 -48.17
N VAL A 274 5.01 -0.58 -48.63
CA VAL A 274 4.06 -1.29 -47.76
C VAL A 274 4.79 -1.99 -46.58
N ARG A 275 5.92 -2.63 -46.87
CA ARG A 275 6.75 -3.26 -45.83
C ARG A 275 7.25 -2.24 -44.80
N ASN A 276 7.67 -1.04 -45.24
CA ASN A 276 8.12 0.02 -44.34
C ASN A 276 6.98 0.54 -43.46
N ILE A 277 5.76 0.64 -44.00
CA ILE A 277 4.57 1.02 -43.22
C ILE A 277 4.26 -0.07 -42.19
N MET A 278 4.28 -1.35 -42.55
CA MET A 278 4.09 -2.45 -41.60
C MET A 278 5.13 -2.42 -40.46
N ASN A 279 6.40 -2.25 -40.77
CA ASN A 279 7.45 -2.16 -39.77
C ASN A 279 7.25 -0.96 -38.83
N ALA A 280 6.73 0.16 -39.32
CA ALA A 280 6.40 1.32 -38.52
C ALA A 280 5.21 1.06 -37.57
N ILE A 281 4.18 0.35 -38.05
CA ILE A 281 3.02 -0.04 -37.24
C ILE A 281 3.46 -1.01 -36.12
N GLU A 282 4.21 -2.07 -36.47
CA GLU A 282 4.75 -3.04 -35.50
C GLU A 282 5.60 -2.34 -34.42
N SER A 283 6.47 -1.39 -34.82
CA SER A 283 7.29 -0.62 -33.87
C SER A 283 6.44 0.25 -32.93
N LEU A 284 5.35 0.83 -33.43
CA LEU A 284 4.40 1.59 -32.62
C LEU A 284 3.68 0.70 -31.61
N GLU A 285 3.19 -0.47 -32.03
CA GLU A 285 2.53 -1.44 -31.17
C GLU A 285 3.45 -1.95 -30.05
N GLU A 286 4.70 -2.30 -30.40
CA GLU A 286 5.74 -2.65 -29.40
C GLU A 286 5.97 -1.52 -28.40
N SER A 287 5.98 -0.27 -28.87
CA SER A 287 6.16 0.92 -28.03
C SER A 287 5.10 1.08 -26.98
N PHE A 288 3.84 1.05 -27.43
CA PHE A 288 2.70 1.23 -26.54
C PHE A 288 2.56 0.06 -25.56
N SER A 289 2.75 -1.18 -26.04
CA SER A 289 2.72 -2.35 -25.16
C SER A 289 3.78 -2.27 -24.08
N ALA A 290 5.01 -1.93 -24.42
CA ALA A 290 6.11 -1.79 -23.47
C ALA A 290 5.87 -0.65 -22.44
N MET A 291 5.33 0.50 -22.89
CA MET A 291 5.00 1.63 -21.99
C MET A 291 3.91 1.27 -20.98
N LEU A 292 2.88 0.53 -21.44
CA LEU A 292 1.82 0.02 -20.56
C LEU A 292 2.34 -0.96 -19.54
N ASP A 293 3.20 -1.88 -19.97
CA ASP A 293 3.79 -2.87 -19.10
C ASP A 293 4.61 -2.22 -17.98
N ILE A 294 5.44 -1.24 -18.35
CA ILE A 294 6.20 -0.46 -17.39
C ILE A 294 5.25 0.25 -16.40
N SER A 295 4.20 0.89 -16.92
CA SER A 295 3.23 1.60 -16.08
C SER A 295 2.49 0.66 -15.11
N ARG A 296 2.07 -0.54 -15.56
CA ARG A 296 1.42 -1.55 -14.71
C ARG A 296 2.37 -2.13 -13.66
N LEU A 297 3.62 -2.39 -14.04
CA LEU A 297 4.65 -2.89 -13.13
C LEU A 297 5.02 -1.84 -12.07
N ASP A 298 5.17 -0.57 -12.45
CA ASP A 298 5.49 0.53 -11.53
C ASP A 298 4.32 0.84 -10.58
N ALA A 299 3.07 0.63 -11.02
CA ALA A 299 1.87 0.76 -10.19
C ALA A 299 1.64 -0.43 -9.24
N GLY A 300 2.42 -1.52 -9.34
CA GLY A 300 2.27 -2.70 -8.50
C GLY A 300 0.96 -3.49 -8.71
N VAL A 301 0.30 -3.32 -9.87
CA VAL A 301 -1.01 -3.95 -10.17
C VAL A 301 -0.84 -5.36 -10.75
N VAL A 302 0.40 -5.76 -11.06
CA VAL A 302 0.69 -7.08 -11.63
C VAL A 302 0.84 -8.09 -10.49
N GLU A 303 -0.11 -9.00 -10.39
CA GLU A 303 -0.06 -10.12 -9.45
C GLU A 303 0.76 -11.26 -10.03
N THR A 304 1.49 -11.96 -9.17
CA THR A 304 2.28 -13.13 -9.55
C THR A 304 1.56 -14.40 -9.13
N THR A 305 1.51 -15.40 -10.04
CA THR A 305 0.95 -16.73 -9.76
C THR A 305 2.05 -17.79 -9.88
N PRO A 306 2.89 -18.00 -8.84
CA PRO A 306 3.99 -18.96 -8.90
C PRO A 306 3.46 -20.39 -9.03
N GLN A 307 3.96 -21.12 -10.03
CA GLN A 307 3.66 -22.51 -10.31
C GLN A 307 4.95 -23.30 -10.43
N THR A 308 4.85 -24.62 -10.24
CA THR A 308 5.97 -25.55 -10.46
C THR A 308 5.81 -26.21 -11.82
N PHE A 309 6.78 -25.99 -12.72
CA PHE A 309 6.69 -26.50 -14.08
C PHE A 309 8.06 -26.87 -14.67
N PRO A 310 8.09 -27.79 -15.68
CA PRO A 310 9.33 -28.19 -16.34
C PRO A 310 9.80 -27.11 -17.33
N ILE A 311 11.10 -26.78 -17.30
CA ILE A 311 11.72 -25.74 -18.16
C ILE A 311 11.60 -26.09 -19.66
N ARG A 312 11.56 -27.37 -20.01
CA ARG A 312 11.46 -27.83 -21.39
C ARG A 312 10.24 -27.27 -22.11
N ASP A 313 9.12 -27.05 -21.39
CA ASP A 313 7.88 -26.57 -21.99
C ASP A 313 7.99 -25.06 -22.30
N LEU A 314 8.64 -24.31 -21.43
CA LEU A 314 8.98 -22.91 -21.67
C LEU A 314 9.92 -22.76 -22.87
N PHE A 315 10.96 -23.59 -22.94
CA PHE A 315 11.92 -23.55 -24.04
C PHE A 315 11.29 -23.95 -25.38
N ARG A 316 10.33 -24.88 -25.38
CA ARG A 316 9.56 -25.26 -26.57
C ARG A 316 8.76 -24.09 -27.12
N ARG A 317 8.05 -23.36 -26.26
CA ARG A 317 7.27 -22.18 -26.66
C ARG A 317 8.16 -21.08 -27.24
N LEU A 318 9.28 -20.79 -26.58
CA LEU A 318 10.26 -19.81 -27.09
C LEU A 318 10.87 -20.23 -28.44
N TYR A 319 11.16 -21.52 -28.65
CA TYR A 319 11.63 -21.99 -29.94
C TYR A 319 10.57 -21.84 -31.04
N GLN A 320 9.33 -22.17 -30.74
CA GLN A 320 8.21 -21.97 -31.69
C GLN A 320 8.02 -20.50 -32.06
N GLN A 321 8.23 -19.59 -31.10
CA GLN A 321 8.10 -18.16 -31.31
C GLN A 321 9.23 -17.58 -32.15
N PHE A 322 10.47 -17.93 -31.87
CA PHE A 322 11.66 -17.26 -32.43
C PHE A 322 12.43 -18.06 -33.48
N GLY A 323 12.10 -19.35 -33.68
CA GLY A 323 12.83 -20.22 -34.62
C GLY A 323 12.78 -19.70 -36.04
N GLY A 324 11.60 -19.26 -36.52
CA GLY A 324 11.44 -18.71 -37.85
C GLY A 324 12.23 -17.41 -38.10
N ASP A 325 12.24 -16.52 -37.10
CA ASP A 325 13.01 -15.25 -37.18
C ASP A 325 14.52 -15.49 -37.19
N ALA A 326 14.97 -16.51 -36.46
CA ALA A 326 16.37 -16.91 -36.48
C ALA A 326 16.79 -17.49 -37.83
N GLU A 327 15.95 -18.35 -38.43
CA GLU A 327 16.19 -18.93 -39.77
C GLU A 327 16.21 -17.84 -40.85
N GLU A 328 15.27 -16.86 -40.82
CA GLU A 328 15.24 -15.75 -41.78
C GLU A 328 16.50 -14.86 -41.70
N ARG A 329 17.12 -14.79 -40.50
CA ARG A 329 18.36 -14.04 -40.27
C ARG A 329 19.64 -14.88 -40.42
N GLU A 330 19.53 -16.14 -40.80
CA GLU A 330 20.65 -17.08 -40.87
C GLU A 330 21.43 -17.24 -39.58
N LEU A 331 20.73 -17.15 -38.41
CA LEU A 331 21.33 -17.28 -37.08
C LEU A 331 21.03 -18.64 -36.47
N ALA A 332 22.02 -19.24 -35.83
CA ALA A 332 21.85 -20.49 -35.11
C ALA A 332 21.15 -20.24 -33.76
N LEU A 333 19.85 -20.58 -33.66
CA LEU A 333 19.12 -20.55 -32.39
C LEU A 333 19.08 -21.96 -31.78
N ARG A 334 19.69 -22.13 -30.59
CA ARG A 334 19.78 -23.43 -29.92
C ARG A 334 19.20 -23.36 -28.52
N PHE A 335 18.35 -24.32 -28.19
CA PHE A 335 17.84 -24.53 -26.82
C PHE A 335 18.46 -25.80 -26.26
N ARG A 336 19.16 -25.69 -25.13
CA ARG A 336 19.72 -26.87 -24.48
C ARG A 336 18.66 -27.46 -23.55
N ALA A 337 18.02 -28.53 -23.99
CA ALA A 337 16.96 -29.19 -23.27
C ALA A 337 17.39 -29.52 -21.82
N SER A 338 16.51 -29.30 -20.88
CA SER A 338 16.70 -29.60 -19.46
C SER A 338 15.47 -30.27 -18.90
N GLN A 339 15.65 -31.33 -18.14
CA GLN A 339 14.57 -31.97 -17.37
C GLN A 339 14.32 -31.29 -16.03
N ARG A 340 14.91 -30.11 -15.82
CA ARG A 340 14.79 -29.38 -14.55
C ARG A 340 13.43 -28.75 -14.42
N VAL A 341 12.96 -28.69 -13.18
CA VAL A 341 11.71 -28.09 -12.76
C VAL A 341 12.02 -26.82 -11.99
N VAL A 342 11.26 -25.75 -12.23
CA VAL A 342 11.39 -24.46 -11.57
C VAL A 342 10.07 -24.06 -10.95
N ARG A 343 10.16 -23.18 -9.94
CA ARG A 343 8.99 -22.53 -9.34
C ARG A 343 9.01 -21.04 -9.65
N SER A 344 8.08 -20.62 -10.50
CA SER A 344 7.93 -19.21 -10.92
C SER A 344 6.56 -19.00 -11.55
N ASP A 345 6.23 -17.76 -11.90
CA ASP A 345 5.13 -17.49 -12.80
C ASP A 345 5.53 -17.81 -14.24
N PRO A 346 4.87 -18.79 -14.90
CA PRO A 346 5.29 -19.25 -16.23
C PRO A 346 5.21 -18.16 -17.30
N LEU A 347 4.19 -17.29 -17.23
CA LEU A 347 3.93 -16.25 -18.22
C LEU A 347 4.90 -15.09 -18.10
N LEU A 348 5.11 -14.62 -16.84
CA LEU A 348 6.05 -13.54 -16.59
C LEU A 348 7.49 -13.98 -16.87
N LEU A 349 7.84 -15.23 -16.54
CA LEU A 349 9.17 -15.77 -16.83
C LEU A 349 9.37 -15.96 -18.35
N GLU A 350 8.35 -16.44 -19.07
CA GLU A 350 8.38 -16.52 -20.55
C GLU A 350 8.64 -15.15 -21.15
N ARG A 351 7.95 -14.13 -20.66
CA ARG A 351 8.12 -12.76 -21.12
C ARG A 351 9.53 -12.20 -20.85
N VAL A 352 10.13 -12.52 -19.70
CA VAL A 352 11.53 -12.18 -19.39
C VAL A 352 12.46 -12.80 -20.44
N LEU A 353 12.34 -14.12 -20.65
CA LEU A 353 13.20 -14.83 -21.60
C LEU A 353 12.95 -14.41 -23.05
N ALA A 354 11.71 -14.18 -23.44
CA ALA A 354 11.36 -13.68 -24.78
C ALA A 354 12.04 -12.34 -25.09
N ASN A 355 12.02 -11.39 -24.16
CA ASN A 355 12.73 -10.12 -24.29
C ASN A 355 14.26 -10.32 -24.43
N LEU A 356 14.85 -11.24 -23.65
CA LEU A 356 16.27 -11.54 -23.72
C LEU A 356 16.65 -12.22 -25.05
N VAL A 357 15.86 -13.19 -25.52
CA VAL A 357 16.09 -13.90 -26.81
C VAL A 357 15.91 -12.93 -27.97
N GLN A 358 14.88 -12.09 -27.95
CA GLN A 358 14.64 -11.08 -28.99
C GLN A 358 15.83 -10.11 -29.08
N ASN A 359 16.35 -9.63 -27.94
CA ASN A 359 17.54 -8.80 -27.91
C ASN A 359 18.77 -9.53 -28.44
N ALA A 360 18.98 -10.79 -28.04
CA ALA A 360 20.10 -11.60 -28.54
C ALA A 360 20.07 -11.75 -30.06
N LEU A 361 18.91 -12.09 -30.65
CA LEU A 361 18.73 -12.19 -32.11
C LEU A 361 18.91 -10.84 -32.82
N ARG A 362 18.49 -9.75 -32.19
CA ARG A 362 18.60 -8.39 -32.75
C ARG A 362 20.03 -7.90 -32.84
N TYR A 363 20.84 -8.15 -31.80
CA TYR A 363 22.23 -7.64 -31.69
C TYR A 363 23.30 -8.63 -32.20
N THR A 364 22.88 -9.82 -32.65
CA THR A 364 23.76 -10.79 -33.31
C THR A 364 23.63 -10.69 -34.82
N ARG A 365 24.73 -10.39 -35.49
CA ARG A 365 24.75 -10.34 -36.98
C ARG A 365 25.16 -11.67 -37.62
N HIS A 366 26.11 -12.37 -37.00
CA HIS A 366 26.63 -13.66 -37.44
C HIS A 366 26.86 -14.54 -36.22
N GLY A 367 26.67 -15.87 -36.41
CA GLY A 367 26.82 -16.83 -35.32
C GLY A 367 25.49 -17.29 -34.76
N GLY A 368 25.20 -17.08 -33.45
CA GLY A 368 23.95 -17.58 -32.90
C GLY A 368 23.65 -17.22 -31.47
N VAL A 369 22.51 -17.71 -31.03
CA VAL A 369 21.97 -17.57 -29.69
C VAL A 369 21.76 -18.93 -29.05
N LEU A 370 22.22 -19.11 -27.81
CA LEU A 370 22.02 -20.31 -27.01
C LEU A 370 21.23 -20.00 -25.75
N VAL A 371 20.12 -20.69 -25.56
CA VAL A 371 19.33 -20.64 -24.33
C VAL A 371 19.55 -21.93 -23.55
N ALA A 372 20.00 -21.83 -22.31
CA ALA A 372 20.35 -22.98 -21.49
C ALA A 372 19.92 -22.82 -20.03
N ALA A 373 19.61 -23.95 -19.38
CA ALA A 373 19.35 -24.01 -17.95
C ALA A 373 20.52 -24.71 -17.23
N ARG A 374 21.15 -24.01 -16.30
CA ARG A 374 22.30 -24.51 -15.54
C ARG A 374 22.03 -24.49 -14.04
N ARG A 375 22.79 -25.33 -13.29
CA ARG A 375 22.77 -25.23 -11.82
C ARG A 375 23.42 -23.92 -11.39
N HIS A 376 22.76 -23.24 -10.45
CA HIS A 376 23.24 -22.02 -9.82
C HIS A 376 23.21 -22.22 -8.29
N PRO A 377 24.08 -21.58 -7.49
CA PRO A 377 24.06 -21.69 -6.03
C PRO A 377 22.70 -21.35 -5.38
N LEU A 378 21.95 -20.41 -5.97
CA LEU A 378 20.63 -19.96 -5.49
C LEU A 378 19.43 -20.64 -6.18
N GLY A 379 19.67 -21.65 -7.07
CA GLY A 379 18.59 -22.32 -7.80
C GLY A 379 19.00 -22.79 -9.18
N ILE A 380 18.26 -22.39 -10.21
CA ILE A 380 18.52 -22.70 -11.61
C ILE A 380 18.72 -21.40 -12.38
N GLY A 381 19.89 -21.23 -12.99
CA GLY A 381 20.21 -20.12 -13.88
C GLY A 381 19.68 -20.40 -15.28
N LEU A 382 18.77 -19.57 -15.76
CA LEU A 382 18.30 -19.54 -17.14
C LEU A 382 19.15 -18.54 -17.90
N GLU A 383 20.04 -19.05 -18.74
CA GLU A 383 21.05 -18.28 -19.44
C GLU A 383 20.69 -18.10 -20.90
N VAL A 384 20.75 -16.84 -21.37
CA VAL A 384 20.65 -16.48 -22.79
C VAL A 384 22.01 -15.94 -23.22
N TRP A 385 22.68 -16.67 -24.11
CA TRP A 385 23.99 -16.36 -24.67
C TRP A 385 23.85 -15.85 -26.09
N ASP A 386 24.51 -14.78 -26.44
CA ASP A 386 24.63 -14.28 -27.78
C ASP A 386 26.10 -14.12 -28.22
N THR A 387 26.36 -14.22 -29.52
CA THR A 387 27.66 -13.93 -30.14
C THR A 387 27.69 -12.56 -30.81
N GLY A 388 26.90 -11.61 -30.30
CA GLY A 388 26.71 -10.32 -30.86
C GLY A 388 27.81 -9.30 -30.52
N VAL A 389 27.48 -8.03 -30.69
CA VAL A 389 28.44 -6.90 -30.50
C VAL A 389 28.95 -6.74 -29.07
N GLY A 390 28.27 -7.34 -28.07
CA GLY A 390 28.59 -7.17 -26.67
C GLY A 390 28.27 -5.77 -26.13
N ILE A 391 28.51 -5.60 -24.82
CA ILE A 391 28.15 -4.37 -24.08
C ILE A 391 29.42 -3.84 -23.42
N PRO A 392 29.76 -2.55 -23.64
CA PRO A 392 30.87 -1.89 -22.95
C PRO A 392 30.63 -1.82 -21.43
N PRO A 393 31.67 -1.98 -20.59
CA PRO A 393 31.53 -2.00 -19.14
C PRO A 393 30.93 -0.71 -18.56
N ASP A 394 31.23 0.44 -19.14
CA ASP A 394 30.72 1.77 -18.75
C ASP A 394 29.23 1.96 -19.06
N LYS A 395 28.64 1.11 -19.89
CA LYS A 395 27.22 1.16 -20.27
C LYS A 395 26.35 0.12 -19.55
N MET A 396 26.95 -0.77 -18.76
CA MET A 396 26.25 -1.92 -18.16
C MET A 396 25.05 -1.53 -17.29
N ASP A 397 25.13 -0.46 -16.51
CA ASP A 397 24.01 0.03 -15.70
C ASP A 397 22.98 0.81 -16.53
N MET A 398 23.42 1.37 -17.64
CA MET A 398 22.58 2.22 -18.48
C MET A 398 21.66 1.42 -19.41
N ILE A 399 22.02 0.19 -19.79
CA ILE A 399 21.21 -0.66 -20.69
C ILE A 399 19.84 -1.00 -20.12
N PHE A 400 19.63 -0.87 -18.81
CA PHE A 400 18.36 -1.10 -18.12
C PHE A 400 17.50 0.17 -17.98
N ARG A 401 17.99 1.34 -18.45
CA ARG A 401 17.20 2.57 -18.48
C ARG A 401 16.25 2.55 -19.66
N GLU A 402 15.09 3.11 -19.48
CA GLU A 402 14.09 3.25 -20.53
C GLU A 402 14.64 4.12 -21.67
N PHE A 403 14.30 3.74 -22.89
CA PHE A 403 14.70 4.44 -24.13
C PHE A 403 16.21 4.55 -24.35
N TYR A 404 17.03 3.84 -23.56
CA TYR A 404 18.47 3.86 -23.73
C TYR A 404 18.94 2.82 -24.75
N GLN A 405 19.77 3.26 -25.70
CA GLN A 405 20.39 2.43 -26.72
C GLN A 405 21.88 2.82 -26.88
N ILE A 406 22.73 1.82 -27.04
CA ILE A 406 24.16 2.04 -27.30
C ILE A 406 24.31 2.41 -28.78
N GLU A 407 24.97 3.55 -29.09
CA GLU A 407 25.32 3.99 -30.44
C GLU A 407 24.16 4.05 -31.44
N ASN A 408 23.09 4.73 -31.07
CA ASN A 408 21.98 5.05 -32.01
C ASN A 408 21.69 6.56 -32.04
N PRO A 409 22.65 7.44 -32.48
CA PRO A 409 22.44 8.89 -32.50
C PRO A 409 21.34 9.29 -33.50
N GLU A 410 21.10 8.49 -34.56
CA GLU A 410 20.11 8.78 -35.61
C GLU A 410 18.72 8.16 -35.30
N ARG A 411 18.54 7.54 -34.13
CA ARG A 411 17.28 6.88 -33.73
C ARG A 411 16.72 6.00 -34.86
N ASP A 412 17.56 5.13 -35.42
CA ASP A 412 17.13 4.15 -36.41
C ASP A 412 16.01 3.30 -35.81
N ARG A 413 14.79 3.49 -36.36
CA ARG A 413 13.55 2.84 -35.88
C ARG A 413 13.58 1.32 -36.02
N GLY A 414 14.44 0.76 -36.87
CA GLY A 414 14.66 -0.68 -37.00
C GLY A 414 15.33 -1.35 -35.79
N ARG A 415 15.93 -0.57 -34.87
CA ARG A 415 16.68 -1.09 -33.72
C ARG A 415 15.86 -1.20 -32.43
N GLY A 416 14.52 -0.99 -32.47
CA GLY A 416 13.63 -1.05 -31.31
C GLY A 416 13.73 0.16 -30.41
N LEU A 417 13.01 0.15 -29.29
CA LEU A 417 12.76 1.33 -28.45
C LEU A 417 13.64 1.42 -27.19
N GLY A 418 14.43 0.40 -26.90
CA GLY A 418 15.25 0.40 -25.68
C GLY A 418 14.45 0.19 -24.39
N MET A 419 13.28 -0.46 -24.44
CA MET A 419 12.43 -0.74 -23.28
C MET A 419 12.51 -2.20 -22.79
N GLY A 420 12.93 -3.15 -23.63
CA GLY A 420 12.91 -4.59 -23.31
C GLY A 420 13.71 -4.94 -22.05
N LEU A 421 14.94 -4.44 -21.90
CA LEU A 421 15.75 -4.70 -20.71
C LEU A 421 15.21 -4.00 -19.46
N ALA A 422 14.57 -2.85 -19.58
CA ALA A 422 13.91 -2.17 -18.47
C ALA A 422 12.73 -3.01 -17.95
N ILE A 423 11.97 -3.64 -18.85
CA ILE A 423 10.89 -4.59 -18.51
C ILE A 423 11.49 -5.83 -17.83
N VAL A 424 12.54 -6.42 -18.39
CA VAL A 424 13.24 -7.58 -17.79
C VAL A 424 13.63 -7.30 -16.35
N ARG A 425 14.26 -6.17 -16.07
CA ARG A 425 14.68 -5.78 -14.72
C ARG A 425 13.52 -5.67 -13.74
N ARG A 426 12.39 -5.07 -14.17
CA ARG A 426 11.18 -4.92 -13.34
C ARG A 426 10.50 -6.27 -13.09
N LEU A 427 10.37 -7.09 -14.12
CA LEU A 427 9.79 -8.44 -13.97
C LEU A 427 10.65 -9.33 -13.07
N CYS A 428 11.97 -9.31 -13.23
CA CYS A 428 12.88 -10.05 -12.36
C CYS A 428 12.76 -9.58 -10.90
N LYS A 429 12.62 -8.27 -10.67
CA LYS A 429 12.36 -7.72 -9.33
C LYS A 429 11.01 -8.14 -8.77
N LEU A 430 9.95 -8.15 -9.58
CA LEU A 430 8.60 -8.58 -9.18
C LEU A 430 8.57 -10.07 -8.81
N LEU A 431 9.28 -10.91 -9.58
CA LEU A 431 9.38 -12.35 -9.37
C LEU A 431 10.40 -12.74 -8.27
N ASP A 432 11.14 -11.78 -7.73
CA ASP A 432 12.28 -12.00 -6.81
C ASP A 432 13.35 -12.93 -7.42
N HIS A 433 13.65 -12.74 -8.72
CA HIS A 433 14.62 -13.50 -9.47
C HIS A 433 15.87 -12.65 -9.73
N PRO A 434 17.04 -13.01 -9.18
CA PRO A 434 18.29 -12.33 -9.47
C PRO A 434 18.63 -12.36 -10.96
N LEU A 435 19.00 -11.20 -11.50
CA LEU A 435 19.45 -11.03 -12.89
C LEU A 435 20.94 -10.70 -12.91
N GLU A 436 21.73 -11.55 -13.53
CA GLU A 436 23.16 -11.38 -13.74
C GLU A 436 23.47 -11.13 -15.21
N VAL A 437 24.42 -10.23 -15.48
CA VAL A 437 24.85 -9.92 -16.84
C VAL A 437 26.36 -9.98 -16.95
N ARG A 438 26.84 -10.69 -17.97
CA ARG A 438 28.27 -10.75 -18.33
C ARG A 438 28.38 -10.48 -19.81
N SER A 439 29.21 -9.52 -20.19
CA SER A 439 29.39 -9.16 -21.59
C SER A 439 30.85 -8.72 -21.87
N ARG A 440 31.27 -8.94 -23.11
CA ARG A 440 32.56 -8.45 -23.61
C ARG A 440 32.34 -7.86 -24.99
N PRO A 441 32.76 -6.60 -25.24
CA PRO A 441 32.66 -5.98 -26.56
C PRO A 441 33.29 -6.86 -27.65
N GLY A 442 32.56 -7.06 -28.75
CA GLY A 442 32.97 -7.93 -29.86
C GLY A 442 32.90 -9.43 -29.62
N ARG A 443 32.48 -9.90 -28.45
CA ARG A 443 32.38 -11.34 -28.12
C ARG A 443 30.99 -11.79 -27.68
N GLY A 444 30.03 -10.86 -27.56
CA GLY A 444 28.64 -11.11 -27.17
C GLY A 444 28.39 -10.94 -25.68
N SER A 445 27.20 -11.33 -25.27
CA SER A 445 26.68 -11.17 -23.91
C SER A 445 26.05 -12.44 -23.37
N VAL A 446 25.94 -12.51 -22.05
CA VAL A 446 25.24 -13.57 -21.32
C VAL A 446 24.34 -12.90 -20.29
N PHE A 447 23.06 -13.14 -20.38
CA PHE A 447 22.08 -12.77 -19.39
C PHE A 447 21.63 -14.03 -18.64
N CYS A 448 21.70 -14.01 -17.32
CA CYS A 448 21.32 -15.13 -16.46
C CYS A 448 20.22 -14.70 -15.50
N VAL A 449 19.07 -15.34 -15.56
CA VAL A 449 17.96 -15.17 -14.60
C VAL A 449 17.96 -16.36 -13.66
N VAL A 450 18.13 -16.12 -12.36
CA VAL A 450 18.20 -17.18 -11.36
C VAL A 450 16.79 -17.43 -10.80
N VAL A 451 16.29 -18.64 -11.01
CA VAL A 451 14.93 -19.05 -10.63
C VAL A 451 15.01 -20.14 -9.56
N PRO A 452 14.17 -20.13 -8.53
CA PRO A 452 14.09 -21.20 -7.55
C PRO A 452 13.85 -22.56 -8.21
N ALA A 453 14.54 -23.59 -7.74
CA ALA A 453 14.29 -24.96 -8.18
C ALA A 453 12.90 -25.40 -7.66
N GLY A 454 12.11 -26.00 -8.54
CA GLY A 454 10.84 -26.63 -8.20
C GLY A 454 11.03 -28.10 -7.79
N ASP A 455 10.08 -28.63 -7.06
CA ASP A 455 10.02 -30.05 -6.74
C ASP A 455 9.41 -30.82 -7.93
N ALA A 456 10.07 -31.85 -8.40
CA ALA A 456 9.60 -32.65 -9.54
C ALA A 456 8.31 -33.43 -9.21
N ASP A 457 8.05 -33.70 -7.93
CA ASP A 457 6.85 -34.41 -7.46
C ASP A 457 5.65 -33.47 -7.30
N ALA A 458 5.88 -32.14 -7.31
CA ALA A 458 4.88 -31.08 -7.17
C ALA A 458 4.65 -30.31 -8.48
N ILE A 459 4.51 -31.01 -9.59
CA ILE A 459 4.19 -30.38 -10.88
C ILE A 459 2.71 -30.00 -10.88
N ASP A 460 2.40 -28.72 -10.67
CA ASP A 460 1.05 -28.17 -10.55
C ASP A 460 0.31 -28.05 -11.90
N ALA A 461 1.03 -28.18 -13.01
CA ALA A 461 0.42 -27.99 -14.32
C ALA A 461 0.37 -29.31 -15.11
N PRO A 462 -0.80 -29.71 -15.62
CA PRO A 462 -0.84 -30.60 -16.75
C PRO A 462 -0.03 -29.93 -17.88
N ALA A 463 0.90 -30.68 -18.47
CA ALA A 463 1.63 -30.22 -19.64
C ALA A 463 0.60 -29.63 -20.62
N LEU A 464 0.77 -28.34 -20.97
CA LEU A 464 0.00 -27.72 -22.05
C LEU A 464 0.29 -28.55 -23.30
N GLU A 465 -0.54 -29.53 -23.56
CA GLU A 465 -0.51 -30.30 -24.79
C GLU A 465 -0.90 -29.34 -25.91
N ALA A 466 0.12 -28.79 -26.56
CA ALA A 466 -0.03 -27.92 -27.72
C ALA A 466 -0.41 -28.69 -28.98
N ASP A 467 -1.07 -29.83 -28.86
CA ASP A 467 -1.36 -30.75 -29.98
C ASP A 467 -2.84 -31.14 -30.11
N THR A 468 -3.75 -30.22 -29.86
CA THR A 468 -5.15 -30.39 -30.27
C THR A 468 -5.54 -29.37 -31.36
N LEU A 469 -4.72 -29.27 -32.39
CA LEU A 469 -5.23 -28.75 -33.66
C LEU A 469 -6.06 -29.85 -34.32
N PRO A 470 -7.25 -29.51 -34.86
CA PRO A 470 -8.21 -30.50 -35.36
C PRO A 470 -7.66 -31.29 -36.55
N PRO A 471 -8.24 -32.47 -36.82
CA PRO A 471 -7.85 -33.31 -37.96
C PRO A 471 -8.10 -32.57 -39.29
N ARG A 472 -7.20 -32.79 -40.24
CA ARG A 472 -7.17 -32.23 -41.58
C ARG A 472 -8.46 -32.54 -42.35
N LYS A 473 -9.02 -31.55 -43.04
CA LYS A 473 -10.10 -31.73 -44.06
C LYS A 473 -9.57 -31.37 -45.44
N GLU A 474 -9.88 -32.20 -46.39
CA GLU A 474 -9.74 -31.86 -47.83
C GLU A 474 -10.95 -31.05 -48.27
N GLY A 475 -10.75 -29.79 -48.67
CA GLY A 475 -11.84 -28.95 -49.16
C GLY A 475 -11.68 -27.45 -48.80
N ILE A 476 -12.74 -26.70 -49.08
CA ILE A 476 -12.83 -25.29 -48.70
C ILE A 476 -13.03 -25.22 -47.19
N VAL A 477 -12.19 -24.46 -46.52
CA VAL A 477 -12.27 -24.24 -45.06
C VAL A 477 -13.16 -23.04 -44.77
N THR A 478 -14.21 -23.23 -43.98
CA THR A 478 -15.11 -22.16 -43.54
C THR A 478 -14.76 -21.70 -42.14
N VAL A 479 -14.47 -20.40 -41.99
CA VAL A 479 -14.10 -19.77 -40.72
C VAL A 479 -15.20 -18.82 -40.29
N LEU A 480 -15.74 -19.01 -39.09
CA LEU A 480 -16.61 -18.02 -38.43
C LEU A 480 -15.77 -17.07 -37.59
N LEU A 481 -15.70 -15.81 -38.00
CA LEU A 481 -14.99 -14.73 -37.29
C LEU A 481 -15.99 -13.89 -36.48
N ILE A 482 -15.79 -13.82 -35.18
CA ILE A 482 -16.61 -13.04 -34.26
C ILE A 482 -15.74 -11.94 -33.67
N ASP A 483 -16.00 -10.70 -34.04
CA ASP A 483 -15.26 -9.51 -33.55
C ASP A 483 -16.22 -8.31 -33.66
N ASP A 484 -16.32 -7.47 -32.66
CA ASP A 484 -17.25 -6.34 -32.65
C ASP A 484 -16.77 -5.17 -33.53
N GLU A 485 -15.51 -5.16 -33.96
CA GLU A 485 -14.92 -4.13 -34.80
C GLU A 485 -15.04 -4.45 -36.31
N ALA A 486 -15.84 -3.65 -37.00
CA ALA A 486 -16.11 -3.86 -38.44
C ALA A 486 -14.82 -3.80 -39.29
N ALA A 487 -13.85 -2.96 -38.93
CA ALA A 487 -12.59 -2.82 -39.64
C ALA A 487 -11.73 -4.10 -39.55
N ILE A 488 -11.70 -4.76 -38.38
CA ILE A 488 -10.97 -6.03 -38.19
C ILE A 488 -11.66 -7.16 -38.96
N ARG A 489 -12.99 -7.23 -38.91
CA ARG A 489 -13.76 -8.23 -39.65
C ARG A 489 -13.49 -8.14 -41.17
N GLU A 490 -13.52 -6.93 -41.74
CA GLU A 490 -13.28 -6.70 -43.14
C GLU A 490 -11.83 -6.99 -43.53
N ALA A 491 -10.87 -6.52 -42.74
CA ALA A 491 -9.46 -6.75 -43.02
C ALA A 491 -9.10 -8.25 -42.96
N THR A 492 -9.66 -9.01 -42.00
CA THR A 492 -9.44 -10.46 -41.86
C THR A 492 -10.07 -11.22 -43.05
N ARG A 493 -11.28 -10.84 -43.47
CA ARG A 493 -11.94 -11.41 -44.63
C ARG A 493 -11.09 -11.21 -45.91
N GLU A 494 -10.60 -10.00 -46.16
CA GLU A 494 -9.77 -9.69 -47.31
C GLU A 494 -8.39 -10.40 -47.25
N LEU A 495 -7.81 -10.59 -46.06
CA LEU A 495 -6.56 -11.33 -45.88
C LEU A 495 -6.71 -12.81 -46.25
N LEU A 496 -7.83 -13.45 -45.89
CA LEU A 496 -8.07 -14.88 -46.10
C LEU A 496 -8.64 -15.21 -47.48
N ARG A 497 -9.26 -14.25 -48.18
CA ARG A 497 -9.85 -14.41 -49.50
C ARG A 497 -8.94 -15.06 -50.57
N PRO A 498 -7.61 -14.73 -50.64
CA PRO A 498 -6.73 -15.37 -51.63
C PRO A 498 -6.39 -16.83 -51.30
N MET A 499 -6.82 -17.34 -50.14
CA MET A 499 -6.47 -18.67 -49.64
C MET A 499 -7.58 -19.69 -49.80
N ASP A 500 -8.62 -19.40 -50.61
CA ASP A 500 -9.83 -20.25 -50.80
C ASP A 500 -10.48 -20.63 -49.45
N VAL A 501 -10.56 -19.65 -48.52
CA VAL A 501 -11.24 -19.78 -47.25
C VAL A 501 -12.54 -18.99 -47.32
N ASP A 502 -13.63 -19.62 -46.95
CA ASP A 502 -14.90 -18.92 -46.81
C ASP A 502 -14.98 -18.31 -45.40
N VAL A 503 -15.19 -17.00 -45.33
CA VAL A 503 -15.17 -16.26 -44.04
C VAL A 503 -16.54 -15.67 -43.75
N ILE A 504 -17.23 -16.29 -42.81
CA ILE A 504 -18.47 -15.79 -42.22
C ILE A 504 -18.09 -14.83 -41.10
N VAL A 505 -18.65 -13.61 -41.08
CA VAL A 505 -18.33 -12.62 -40.08
C VAL A 505 -19.55 -12.24 -39.26
N ALA A 506 -19.37 -12.09 -37.94
CA ALA A 506 -20.39 -11.68 -36.99
C ALA A 506 -19.85 -10.59 -36.04
N GLY A 507 -20.68 -9.61 -35.74
CA GLY A 507 -20.32 -8.49 -34.82
C GLY A 507 -20.89 -8.64 -33.41
N SER A 508 -21.66 -9.70 -33.14
CA SER A 508 -22.25 -10.01 -31.82
C SER A 508 -22.53 -11.52 -31.70
N ILE A 509 -22.78 -11.96 -30.47
CA ILE A 509 -23.15 -13.35 -30.17
C ILE A 509 -24.45 -13.74 -30.91
N GLU A 510 -25.45 -12.87 -30.90
CA GLU A 510 -26.74 -13.14 -31.57
C GLU A 510 -26.56 -13.33 -33.07
N GLU A 511 -25.75 -12.49 -33.70
CA GLU A 511 -25.44 -12.59 -35.13
C GLU A 511 -24.65 -13.86 -35.44
N ALA A 512 -23.66 -14.20 -34.63
CA ALA A 512 -22.84 -15.40 -34.75
C ALA A 512 -23.69 -16.67 -34.67
N VAL A 513 -24.60 -16.76 -33.69
CA VAL A 513 -25.52 -17.90 -33.52
C VAL A 513 -26.49 -18.02 -34.69
N ARG A 514 -27.02 -16.91 -35.21
CA ARG A 514 -27.90 -16.90 -36.38
C ARG A 514 -27.19 -17.44 -37.61
N LEU A 515 -26.01 -16.90 -37.93
CA LEU A 515 -25.21 -17.32 -39.08
C LEU A 515 -24.71 -18.76 -38.92
N ALA A 516 -24.41 -19.18 -37.69
CA ALA A 516 -24.04 -20.55 -37.40
C ALA A 516 -25.20 -21.55 -37.66
N ARG A 517 -26.45 -21.18 -37.38
CA ARG A 517 -27.62 -22.02 -37.73
C ARG A 517 -27.79 -22.21 -39.22
N ASP A 518 -27.54 -21.15 -40.00
CA ASP A 518 -27.66 -21.19 -41.44
C ASP A 518 -26.53 -21.98 -42.11
N ALA A 519 -25.37 -22.11 -41.47
CA ALA A 519 -24.14 -22.73 -41.98
C ALA A 519 -23.60 -23.88 -41.08
N ALA A 520 -24.43 -24.49 -40.23
CA ALA A 520 -24.00 -25.37 -39.12
C ALA A 520 -23.15 -26.58 -39.57
N GLU A 521 -23.35 -27.14 -40.76
CA GLU A 521 -22.58 -28.29 -41.27
C GLU A 521 -21.26 -27.90 -41.94
N SER A 522 -20.99 -26.60 -42.17
CA SER A 522 -19.85 -26.11 -42.94
C SER A 522 -18.77 -25.37 -42.11
N ILE A 523 -19.02 -25.01 -40.84
CA ILE A 523 -18.05 -24.26 -40.03
C ILE A 523 -16.95 -25.18 -39.52
N ASP A 524 -15.71 -24.94 -39.97
CA ASP A 524 -14.52 -25.71 -39.64
C ASP A 524 -13.70 -25.10 -38.52
N LEU A 525 -13.84 -23.78 -38.30
CA LEU A 525 -13.10 -23.04 -37.25
C LEU A 525 -13.91 -21.84 -36.75
N ILE A 526 -13.94 -21.64 -35.46
CA ILE A 526 -14.46 -20.43 -34.82
C ILE A 526 -13.26 -19.59 -34.36
N LEU A 527 -13.22 -18.32 -34.76
CA LEU A 527 -12.24 -17.34 -34.32
C LEU A 527 -12.99 -16.20 -33.64
N SER A 528 -12.82 -16.04 -32.31
CA SER A 528 -13.57 -15.03 -31.56
C SER A 528 -12.63 -14.09 -30.80
N ASP A 529 -12.95 -12.79 -30.86
CA ASP A 529 -12.34 -11.85 -29.91
C ASP A 529 -12.82 -12.15 -28.49
N TRP A 530 -11.94 -11.93 -27.52
CA TRP A 530 -12.26 -12.08 -26.09
C TRP A 530 -13.31 -11.09 -25.62
N ARG A 531 -13.19 -9.81 -26.00
CA ARG A 531 -14.13 -8.75 -25.61
C ARG A 531 -15.02 -8.38 -26.77
N LEU A 532 -16.31 -8.55 -26.58
CA LEU A 532 -17.35 -8.12 -27.52
C LEU A 532 -18.11 -6.93 -26.93
N ARG A 533 -18.99 -6.30 -27.71
CA ARG A 533 -19.76 -5.13 -27.24
C ARG A 533 -20.61 -5.45 -26.00
N GLY A 534 -20.71 -4.48 -25.11
CA GLY A 534 -21.47 -4.64 -23.86
C GLY A 534 -20.62 -5.29 -22.77
N GLN A 535 -21.04 -6.41 -22.25
CA GLN A 535 -20.28 -7.24 -21.30
C GLN A 535 -20.12 -8.67 -21.81
N GLU A 536 -20.37 -8.90 -23.10
CA GLU A 536 -20.25 -10.20 -23.74
C GLU A 536 -18.79 -10.63 -23.91
N THR A 537 -18.52 -11.91 -23.73
CA THR A 537 -17.18 -12.48 -23.85
C THR A 537 -17.08 -13.46 -25.02
N GLY A 538 -15.88 -13.59 -25.59
CA GLY A 538 -15.61 -14.54 -26.66
C GLY A 538 -15.81 -16.00 -26.23
N ILE A 539 -15.65 -16.34 -24.97
CA ILE A 539 -15.95 -17.69 -24.46
C ILE A 539 -17.45 -17.97 -24.51
N GLU A 540 -18.27 -17.00 -24.11
CA GLU A 540 -19.73 -17.10 -24.23
C GLU A 540 -20.16 -17.24 -25.71
N ALA A 541 -19.52 -16.46 -26.60
CA ALA A 541 -19.77 -16.54 -28.05
C ALA A 541 -19.43 -17.93 -28.62
N ILE A 542 -18.23 -18.45 -28.31
CA ILE A 542 -17.79 -19.77 -28.72
C ILE A 542 -18.74 -20.86 -28.20
N SER A 543 -19.11 -20.78 -26.90
CA SER A 543 -20.04 -21.74 -26.29
C SER A 543 -21.41 -21.72 -26.94
N ALA A 544 -21.96 -20.53 -27.26
CA ALA A 544 -23.24 -20.37 -27.92
C ALA A 544 -23.23 -20.91 -29.35
N VAL A 545 -22.13 -20.70 -30.09
CA VAL A 545 -21.96 -21.21 -31.45
C VAL A 545 -21.77 -22.74 -31.46
N ARG A 546 -20.96 -23.29 -30.53
CA ARG A 546 -20.77 -24.74 -30.39
C ARG A 546 -22.07 -25.47 -30.04
N ALA A 547 -22.96 -24.86 -29.28
CA ALA A 547 -24.29 -25.41 -29.01
C ALA A 547 -25.13 -25.61 -30.29
N VAL A 548 -24.80 -24.94 -31.41
CA VAL A 548 -25.50 -25.04 -32.69
C VAL A 548 -24.73 -25.92 -33.66
N CYS A 549 -23.39 -25.74 -33.77
CA CYS A 549 -22.57 -26.43 -34.79
C CYS A 549 -21.98 -27.76 -34.27
N GLY A 550 -22.04 -28.04 -32.96
CA GLY A 550 -21.47 -29.20 -32.29
C GLY A 550 -20.30 -28.85 -31.38
N ASP A 551 -20.22 -29.51 -30.22
CA ASP A 551 -19.25 -29.23 -29.14
C ASP A 551 -17.78 -29.45 -29.55
N THR A 552 -17.53 -30.19 -30.63
CA THR A 552 -16.19 -30.52 -31.13
C THR A 552 -15.64 -29.51 -32.12
N THR A 553 -16.42 -28.48 -32.53
CA THR A 553 -15.95 -27.47 -33.46
C THR A 553 -14.75 -26.72 -32.90
N PRO A 554 -13.60 -26.74 -33.62
CA PRO A 554 -12.40 -26.06 -33.17
C PRO A 554 -12.63 -24.57 -32.96
N ALA A 555 -12.08 -24.04 -31.88
CA ALA A 555 -12.24 -22.62 -31.58
C ALA A 555 -10.95 -22.00 -31.04
N ILE A 556 -10.72 -20.77 -31.44
CA ILE A 556 -9.58 -19.95 -31.05
C ILE A 556 -10.08 -18.64 -30.46
N LEU A 557 -9.60 -18.34 -29.31
CA LEU A 557 -9.86 -17.09 -28.63
C LEU A 557 -8.73 -16.11 -28.91
N VAL A 558 -9.07 -14.91 -29.38
CA VAL A 558 -8.11 -13.83 -29.65
C VAL A 558 -8.22 -12.80 -28.54
N THR A 559 -7.12 -12.48 -27.85
CA THR A 559 -7.16 -11.56 -26.71
C THR A 559 -5.94 -10.66 -26.62
N GLY A 560 -6.16 -9.42 -26.17
CA GLY A 560 -5.09 -8.52 -25.74
C GLY A 560 -4.82 -8.60 -24.24
N ASP A 561 -5.62 -9.40 -23.51
CA ASP A 561 -5.51 -9.59 -22.08
C ASP A 561 -4.63 -10.81 -21.76
N THR A 562 -3.66 -10.63 -20.86
CA THR A 562 -2.73 -11.66 -20.42
C THR A 562 -2.99 -12.10 -18.97
N SER A 563 -4.21 -11.83 -18.45
CA SER A 563 -4.58 -12.22 -17.09
C SER A 563 -4.60 -13.74 -16.90
N SER A 564 -4.11 -14.19 -15.75
CA SER A 564 -4.09 -15.61 -15.40
C SER A 564 -5.49 -16.23 -15.28
N GLU A 565 -6.50 -15.42 -14.96
CA GLU A 565 -7.90 -15.84 -14.91
C GLU A 565 -8.45 -16.21 -16.29
N LEU A 566 -8.19 -15.36 -17.28
CA LEU A 566 -8.61 -15.61 -18.66
C LEU A 566 -7.99 -16.90 -19.20
N LEU A 567 -6.69 -17.09 -18.98
CA LEU A 567 -5.98 -18.26 -19.46
C LEU A 567 -6.47 -19.56 -18.81
N LYS A 568 -6.86 -19.52 -17.53
CA LYS A 568 -7.51 -20.64 -16.84
C LYS A 568 -8.86 -20.96 -17.45
N LEU A 569 -9.72 -19.97 -17.64
CA LEU A 569 -11.05 -20.13 -18.25
C LEU A 569 -10.97 -20.67 -19.68
N ALA A 570 -10.03 -20.17 -20.48
CA ALA A 570 -9.82 -20.65 -21.83
C ALA A 570 -9.31 -22.11 -21.85
N HIS A 571 -8.42 -22.46 -20.93
CA HIS A 571 -7.90 -23.82 -20.78
C HIS A 571 -8.97 -24.81 -20.33
N GLU A 572 -9.80 -24.44 -19.35
CA GLU A 572 -10.95 -25.25 -18.90
C GLU A 572 -11.96 -25.48 -20.02
N GLY A 573 -12.10 -24.49 -20.93
CA GLY A 573 -12.92 -24.60 -22.14
C GLY A 573 -12.28 -25.33 -23.33
N GLY A 574 -11.04 -25.82 -23.18
CA GLY A 574 -10.29 -26.48 -24.28
C GLY A 574 -10.03 -25.55 -25.45
N LEU A 575 -9.84 -24.24 -25.22
CA LEU A 575 -9.67 -23.23 -26.25
C LEU A 575 -8.18 -22.91 -26.47
N VAL A 576 -7.81 -22.74 -27.75
CA VAL A 576 -6.50 -22.18 -28.11
C VAL A 576 -6.57 -20.66 -27.98
N VAL A 577 -5.60 -20.05 -27.28
CA VAL A 577 -5.53 -18.60 -27.10
C VAL A 577 -4.45 -18.01 -27.99
N LEU A 578 -4.82 -17.00 -28.78
CA LEU A 578 -3.89 -16.17 -29.54
C LEU A 578 -3.90 -14.74 -28.97
N HIS A 579 -2.72 -14.16 -28.83
CA HIS A 579 -2.61 -12.79 -28.31
C HIS A 579 -2.70 -11.75 -29.41
N LYS A 580 -3.48 -10.68 -29.18
CA LYS A 580 -3.45 -9.47 -30.01
C LYS A 580 -2.12 -8.71 -29.82
N PRO A 581 -1.49 -8.21 -30.90
CA PRO A 581 -1.99 -8.16 -32.25
C PRO A 581 -1.83 -9.50 -32.97
N LEU A 582 -2.90 -9.95 -33.60
CA LEU A 582 -2.87 -11.14 -34.45
C LEU A 582 -2.02 -10.82 -35.69
N GLN A 583 -0.83 -11.39 -35.73
CA GLN A 583 0.01 -11.23 -36.92
C GLN A 583 -0.63 -11.96 -38.12
N PRO A 584 -0.74 -11.33 -39.29
CA PRO A 584 -1.29 -11.93 -40.49
C PRO A 584 -0.64 -13.28 -40.82
N ARG A 585 0.67 -13.41 -40.55
CA ARG A 585 1.44 -14.65 -40.71
C ARG A 585 0.96 -15.80 -39.81
N GLN A 586 0.47 -15.48 -38.60
CA GLN A 586 -0.06 -16.50 -37.69
C GLN A 586 -1.38 -17.04 -38.16
N VAL A 587 -2.29 -16.17 -38.60
CA VAL A 587 -3.59 -16.56 -39.16
C VAL A 587 -3.38 -17.43 -40.43
N VAL A 588 -2.51 -17.02 -41.35
CA VAL A 588 -2.15 -17.77 -42.54
C VAL A 588 -1.55 -19.13 -42.21
N ARG A 589 -0.66 -19.22 -41.22
CA ARG A 589 -0.04 -20.49 -40.78
C ARG A 589 -1.09 -21.45 -40.21
N LEU A 590 -1.99 -20.92 -39.39
CA LEU A 590 -3.09 -21.67 -38.81
C LEU A 590 -4.00 -22.28 -39.85
N ILE A 591 -4.46 -21.48 -40.83
CA ILE A 591 -5.30 -21.94 -41.94
C ILE A 591 -4.58 -22.98 -42.82
N LYS A 592 -3.28 -22.76 -43.11
CA LYS A 592 -2.47 -23.76 -43.83
C LYS A 592 -2.33 -25.07 -43.06
N HIS A 593 -2.35 -25.04 -41.76
CA HIS A 593 -2.29 -26.25 -40.92
C HIS A 593 -3.62 -27.01 -40.97
N LEU A 594 -4.74 -26.33 -40.99
CA LEU A 594 -6.08 -26.93 -41.15
C LEU A 594 -6.30 -27.56 -42.52
N ARG A 595 -5.62 -27.08 -43.59
CA ARG A 595 -5.73 -27.59 -44.98
C ARG A 595 -4.72 -28.69 -45.32
N ARG A 596 -3.69 -28.91 -44.52
CA ARG A 596 -2.70 -29.99 -44.71
C ARG A 596 -3.08 -31.24 -43.96
#